data_8c2a5c8e32b8a2e88346270c3901152e
#
_entry.id   8c2a5c8e32b8a2e88346270c3901152e
#
_cell.length_a   1.000
_cell.length_b   1.000
_cell.length_c   1.000
_cell.angle_alpha   90.00
_cell.angle_beta   90.00
_cell.angle_gamma   90.00
#
_symmetry.space_group_name_H-M   'P 1'
#
loop_
_entity.id
_entity.type
_entity.pdbx_description
1 polymer ?
#
loop_
_entity_poly.entity_id
_entity_poly.type
_entity_poly.pdbx_seq_one_letter_code
_entity_poly.pdbx_strand_id
1 'polypeptide(L)'
;MLRFLTLSSALLLNFAVCSVFDHRDDGSAVFAQGEHRGALIYRENCTACHGERGNGKGPEAQRLKTKPRDFTTGNYKFRSTPSGSLPLDEDIFRSISRGVRTTSMLAQLHLSDGERRAVAEYLKTFSERFKTEKPLKPISIGTKPPFNAELTVLGKAKYQEAGCGACHGPEGKGDGVSSKDLKDDFGTPILPTNLTLKPFKSGPDAQDVYRTISTGLNGTPMPSYGNALTDKERWAIVSYVMSIATRDRPRGMMGLVGEEIDGMRVDMQAAMAGTMGGRGMMRRGGGMMDRNMDDMMKNRMGR
;
A
#
# COMPACT_ATOMS: atom_id res chain seq x y z
N MET A 1 19.59 93.28 7.60
CA MET A 1 19.11 92.26 6.69
C MET A 1 20.27 91.29 6.51
N LEU A 2 20.34 90.21 7.27
CA LEU A 2 21.42 89.24 7.15
C LEU A 2 20.80 87.87 7.34
N ARG A 3 20.83 87.03 6.28
CA ARG A 3 20.33 85.64 6.28
C ARG A 3 21.46 84.72 6.75
N PHE A 4 21.24 84.00 7.82
CA PHE A 4 22.11 82.92 8.24
C PHE A 4 21.60 81.57 7.64
N LEU A 5 22.46 80.95 6.84
CA LEU A 5 22.29 79.56 6.41
C LEU A 5 22.87 78.65 7.49
N THR A 6 22.03 77.78 7.99
CA THR A 6 22.49 76.68 8.84
C THR A 6 22.57 75.37 8.00
N LEU A 7 23.78 74.85 7.84
CA LEU A 7 24.04 73.51 7.33
C LEU A 7 23.68 72.48 8.42
N SER A 8 22.78 71.62 8.11
CA SER A 8 22.47 70.45 8.96
C SER A 8 23.13 69.21 8.37
N SER A 9 24.15 68.70 9.06
CA SER A 9 24.85 67.45 8.70
C SER A 9 24.02 66.29 9.14
N ALA A 10 23.46 65.54 8.19
CA ALA A 10 22.75 64.27 8.46
C ALA A 10 23.78 63.15 8.54
N LEU A 11 23.93 62.59 9.73
CA LEU A 11 24.75 61.45 10.03
C LEU A 11 23.94 60.16 9.66
N LEU A 12 24.29 59.48 8.57
CA LEU A 12 23.69 58.22 8.16
C LEU A 12 24.28 57.10 9.05
N LEU A 13 23.50 56.66 10.03
CA LEU A 13 23.78 55.38 10.73
C LEU A 13 23.32 54.21 9.83
N ASN A 14 24.31 53.50 9.30
CA ASN A 14 24.07 52.21 8.67
C ASN A 14 23.80 51.16 9.78
N PHE A 15 22.51 50.83 10.00
CA PHE A 15 22.13 49.62 10.73
C PHE A 15 22.31 48.42 9.81
N ALA A 16 23.35 47.64 10.02
CA ALA A 16 23.47 46.30 9.46
C ALA A 16 22.42 45.42 10.13
N VAL A 17 21.30 45.19 9.43
CA VAL A 17 20.33 44.20 9.81
C VAL A 17 20.94 42.83 9.55
N CYS A 18 21.48 42.22 10.62
CA CYS A 18 21.84 40.81 10.62
C CYS A 18 20.58 40.01 10.51
N SER A 19 20.20 39.63 9.28
CA SER A 19 19.08 38.69 9.03
C SER A 19 19.50 37.34 9.56
N VAL A 20 19.01 36.98 10.74
CA VAL A 20 19.03 35.62 11.23
C VAL A 20 18.14 34.80 10.27
N PHE A 21 18.78 34.02 9.41
CA PHE A 21 18.10 33.03 8.60
C PHE A 21 17.53 31.98 9.56
N ASP A 22 16.26 32.12 9.88
CA ASP A 22 15.46 31.08 10.50
C ASP A 22 15.32 29.96 9.46
N HIS A 23 16.16 28.95 9.56
CA HIS A 23 16.07 27.73 8.76
C HIS A 23 14.86 26.94 9.26
N ARG A 24 13.68 27.39 8.84
CA ARG A 24 12.52 26.50 8.79
C ARG A 24 12.69 25.68 7.53
N ASP A 25 13.11 24.44 7.70
CA ASP A 25 13.01 23.39 6.68
C ASP A 25 11.53 23.12 6.40
N ASP A 26 10.84 24.06 5.73
CA ASP A 26 9.46 23.87 5.27
C ASP A 26 9.36 23.11 3.94
N GLY A 27 10.45 22.58 3.46
CA GLY A 27 10.47 21.74 2.26
C GLY A 27 9.94 22.40 0.98
N SER A 28 9.85 23.75 0.96
CA SER A 28 9.43 24.52 -0.22
C SER A 28 10.59 24.73 -1.18
N ALA A 29 11.16 23.65 -1.71
CA ALA A 29 12.02 23.78 -2.88
C ALA A 29 11.15 24.36 -4.02
N VAL A 30 11.54 25.52 -4.53
CA VAL A 30 10.91 26.20 -5.67
C VAL A 30 11.09 25.29 -6.88
N PHE A 31 10.07 24.49 -7.17
CA PHE A 31 10.04 23.72 -8.41
C PHE A 31 9.80 24.64 -9.59
N ALA A 32 10.44 24.34 -10.72
CA ALA A 32 10.22 25.04 -11.99
C ALA A 32 8.70 25.16 -12.23
N GLN A 33 8.27 26.39 -12.54
CA GLN A 33 6.88 26.75 -12.69
C GLN A 33 6.15 25.75 -13.60
N GLY A 34 5.23 24.93 -13.06
CA GLY A 34 4.26 24.17 -13.84
C GLY A 34 4.01 22.72 -13.44
N GLU A 35 4.93 22.00 -12.82
CA GLU A 35 4.69 20.58 -12.52
C GLU A 35 4.41 20.33 -11.03
N HIS A 36 3.29 19.66 -10.75
CA HIS A 36 2.90 19.31 -9.39
C HIS A 36 3.93 18.34 -8.78
N ARG A 37 4.53 18.66 -7.61
CA ARG A 37 5.56 17.82 -6.96
C ARG A 37 5.14 16.35 -6.87
N GLY A 38 3.88 16.08 -6.55
CA GLY A 38 3.34 14.72 -6.50
C GLY A 38 3.39 14.00 -7.85
N ALA A 39 3.29 14.73 -8.97
CA ALA A 39 3.40 14.15 -10.32
C ALA A 39 4.81 13.64 -10.60
N LEU A 40 5.84 14.41 -10.23
CA LEU A 40 7.24 14.00 -10.37
C LEU A 40 7.52 12.74 -9.58
N ILE A 41 7.16 12.75 -8.29
CA ILE A 41 7.37 11.60 -7.40
C ILE A 41 6.59 10.37 -7.89
N TYR A 42 5.36 10.56 -8.36
CA TYR A 42 4.55 9.48 -8.92
C TYR A 42 5.20 8.86 -10.15
N ARG A 43 5.73 9.67 -11.04
CA ARG A 43 6.41 9.22 -12.27
C ARG A 43 7.62 8.34 -11.93
N GLU A 44 8.40 8.74 -10.96
CA GLU A 44 9.62 8.04 -10.57
C GLU A 44 9.36 6.73 -9.79
N ASN A 45 8.31 6.71 -8.96
CA ASN A 45 8.13 5.64 -7.97
C ASN A 45 6.91 4.75 -8.22
N CYS A 46 5.94 5.17 -9.04
CA CYS A 46 4.62 4.52 -9.07
C CYS A 46 4.21 4.03 -10.46
N THR A 47 4.67 4.70 -11.54
CA THR A 47 4.23 4.44 -12.92
C THR A 47 4.54 3.03 -13.40
N ALA A 48 5.65 2.43 -12.94
CA ALA A 48 6.03 1.07 -13.34
C ALA A 48 4.89 0.06 -13.09
N CYS A 49 4.15 0.21 -12.00
CA CYS A 49 3.01 -0.63 -11.66
C CYS A 49 1.68 0.01 -12.00
N HIS A 50 1.48 1.29 -11.64
CA HIS A 50 0.18 1.95 -11.76
C HIS A 50 -0.07 2.62 -13.10
N GLY A 51 0.95 2.71 -13.98
CA GLY A 51 0.87 3.35 -15.29
C GLY A 51 0.89 4.88 -15.21
N GLU A 52 1.31 5.54 -16.29
CA GLU A 52 1.38 7.01 -16.35
C GLU A 52 0.01 7.68 -16.15
N ARG A 53 -1.06 7.02 -16.59
CA ARG A 53 -2.43 7.50 -16.47
C ARG A 53 -3.15 7.01 -15.21
N GLY A 54 -2.45 6.38 -14.29
CA GLY A 54 -3.02 5.87 -13.04
C GLY A 54 -4.02 4.72 -13.21
N ASN A 55 -4.07 4.08 -14.37
CA ASN A 55 -5.06 3.07 -14.75
C ASN A 55 -4.69 1.63 -14.32
N GLY A 56 -3.67 1.47 -13.51
CA GLY A 56 -3.22 0.15 -13.05
C GLY A 56 -2.53 -0.71 -14.11
N LYS A 57 -2.20 -0.15 -15.28
CA LYS A 57 -1.64 -0.86 -16.44
C LYS A 57 -0.19 -0.44 -16.73
N GLY A 58 0.61 -0.27 -15.70
CA GLY A 58 2.05 -0.07 -15.86
C GLY A 58 2.75 -1.29 -16.46
N PRO A 59 3.98 -1.13 -16.98
CA PRO A 59 4.70 -2.23 -17.63
C PRO A 59 4.88 -3.47 -16.73
N GLU A 60 5.00 -3.28 -15.42
CA GLU A 60 5.12 -4.39 -14.46
C GLU A 60 3.76 -5.01 -14.06
N ALA A 61 2.64 -4.33 -14.31
CA ALA A 61 1.32 -4.76 -13.85
C ALA A 61 0.92 -6.16 -14.31
N GLN A 62 1.34 -6.56 -15.52
CA GLN A 62 0.97 -7.87 -16.08
C GLN A 62 1.60 -9.03 -15.30
N ARG A 63 2.79 -8.83 -14.75
CA ARG A 63 3.54 -9.83 -14.01
C ARG A 63 3.03 -10.01 -12.58
N LEU A 64 2.30 -9.01 -12.04
CA LEU A 64 1.84 -9.04 -10.67
C LEU A 64 0.60 -9.91 -10.50
N LYS A 65 0.60 -10.78 -9.49
CA LYS A 65 -0.54 -11.60 -9.11
C LYS A 65 -1.71 -10.74 -8.63
N THR A 66 -1.45 -9.81 -7.70
CA THR A 66 -2.42 -8.80 -7.29
C THR A 66 -2.26 -7.58 -8.18
N LYS A 67 -3.26 -7.31 -9.02
CA LYS A 67 -3.20 -6.19 -9.97
C LYS A 67 -3.17 -4.84 -9.26
N PRO A 68 -2.35 -3.89 -9.75
CA PRO A 68 -2.31 -2.53 -9.22
C PRO A 68 -3.67 -1.85 -9.31
N ARG A 69 -3.95 -0.96 -8.34
CA ARG A 69 -5.20 -0.21 -8.33
C ARG A 69 -5.27 0.72 -9.55
N ASP A 70 -6.42 0.70 -10.21
CA ASP A 70 -6.84 1.72 -11.17
C ASP A 70 -7.39 2.92 -10.39
N PHE A 71 -6.67 4.05 -10.40
CA PHE A 71 -7.04 5.27 -9.71
C PHE A 71 -8.10 6.07 -10.47
N THR A 72 -8.25 5.84 -11.78
CA THR A 72 -9.18 6.59 -12.64
C THR A 72 -10.63 6.39 -12.22
N THR A 73 -10.93 5.25 -11.59
CA THR A 73 -12.28 4.92 -11.11
C THR A 73 -12.66 5.62 -9.80
N GLY A 74 -11.69 6.17 -9.07
CA GLY A 74 -11.92 6.68 -7.71
C GLY A 74 -12.30 5.61 -6.68
N ASN A 75 -12.18 4.33 -7.02
CA ASN A 75 -12.51 3.22 -6.13
C ASN A 75 -11.26 2.76 -5.36
N TYR A 76 -11.25 2.97 -4.06
CA TYR A 76 -10.15 2.58 -3.18
C TYR A 76 -10.60 1.48 -2.21
N LYS A 77 -9.80 0.40 -2.10
CA LYS A 77 -10.13 -0.75 -1.22
C LYS A 77 -10.02 -0.38 0.26
N PHE A 78 -8.90 0.26 0.65
CA PHE A 78 -8.59 0.53 2.05
C PHE A 78 -8.92 1.99 2.38
N ARG A 79 -10.06 2.20 3.00
CA ARG A 79 -10.57 3.52 3.36
C ARG A 79 -11.26 3.50 4.71
N SER A 80 -11.46 4.65 5.28
CA SER A 80 -12.22 4.85 6.52
C SER A 80 -13.65 5.34 6.27
N THR A 81 -13.98 5.69 5.03
CA THR A 81 -15.31 6.16 4.63
C THR A 81 -16.26 5.00 4.35
N PRO A 82 -17.57 5.20 4.39
CA PRO A 82 -18.57 4.18 4.03
C PRO A 82 -18.39 3.59 2.62
N SER A 83 -18.99 2.43 2.39
CA SER A 83 -18.94 1.75 1.09
C SER A 83 -19.44 2.65 -0.04
N GLY A 84 -18.74 2.63 -1.17
CA GLY A 84 -19.03 3.47 -2.33
C GLY A 84 -18.44 4.89 -2.27
N SER A 85 -18.12 5.42 -1.09
CA SER A 85 -17.54 6.75 -0.92
C SER A 85 -16.08 6.80 -1.38
N LEU A 86 -15.63 8.03 -1.75
CA LEU A 86 -14.21 8.34 -1.93
C LEU A 86 -13.45 8.14 -0.62
N PRO A 87 -12.15 7.81 -0.66
CA PRO A 87 -11.28 7.77 0.51
C PRO A 87 -11.02 9.19 1.03
N LEU A 88 -10.62 9.30 2.30
CA LEU A 88 -9.97 10.50 2.81
C LEU A 88 -8.50 10.54 2.38
N ASP A 89 -7.92 11.73 2.39
CA ASP A 89 -6.48 11.92 2.08
C ASP A 89 -5.61 11.06 2.99
N GLU A 90 -5.99 10.92 4.26
CA GLU A 90 -5.30 10.08 5.23
C GLU A 90 -5.39 8.58 4.91
N ASP A 91 -6.43 8.13 4.23
CA ASP A 91 -6.54 6.74 3.77
C ASP A 91 -5.55 6.43 2.65
N ILE A 92 -5.40 7.37 1.71
CA ILE A 92 -4.44 7.28 0.60
C ILE A 92 -3.03 7.36 1.17
N PHE A 93 -2.74 8.37 2.00
CA PHE A 93 -1.46 8.54 2.67
C PHE A 93 -1.05 7.29 3.46
N ARG A 94 -1.98 6.71 4.24
CA ARG A 94 -1.76 5.48 5.00
C ARG A 94 -1.40 4.32 4.08
N SER A 95 -2.08 4.17 2.94
CA SER A 95 -1.80 3.11 1.97
C SER A 95 -0.43 3.26 1.33
N ILE A 96 -0.01 4.47 0.99
CA ILE A 96 1.33 4.77 0.47
C ILE A 96 2.39 4.49 1.55
N SER A 97 2.15 4.96 2.77
CA SER A 97 3.11 4.87 3.88
C SER A 97 3.31 3.45 4.40
N ARG A 98 2.25 2.64 4.46
CA ARG A 98 2.30 1.26 5.01
C ARG A 98 2.45 0.19 3.94
N GLY A 99 2.25 0.55 2.66
CA GLY A 99 2.07 -0.41 1.58
C GLY A 99 0.77 -1.22 1.76
N VAL A 100 0.55 -2.16 0.86
CA VAL A 100 -0.53 -3.15 0.97
C VAL A 100 0.12 -4.50 1.23
N ARG A 101 0.03 -4.95 2.47
CA ARG A 101 0.70 -6.17 2.91
C ARG A 101 0.30 -7.37 2.06
N THR A 102 1.22 -8.30 1.87
CA THR A 102 1.03 -9.50 1.04
C THR A 102 0.81 -9.20 -0.46
N THR A 103 1.24 -8.03 -0.91
CA THR A 103 1.25 -7.64 -2.32
C THR A 103 2.56 -6.95 -2.66
N SER A 104 2.80 -6.69 -3.94
CA SER A 104 3.97 -5.95 -4.42
C SER A 104 3.90 -4.44 -4.15
N MET A 105 2.79 -3.92 -3.59
CA MET A 105 2.71 -2.53 -3.15
C MET A 105 3.45 -2.36 -1.81
N LEU A 106 4.73 -2.08 -1.91
CA LEU A 106 5.60 -1.87 -0.74
C LEU A 106 5.34 -0.51 -0.08
N ALA A 107 5.70 -0.43 1.20
CA ALA A 107 5.69 0.83 1.94
C ALA A 107 6.74 1.80 1.36
N GLN A 108 6.32 3.02 1.05
CA GLN A 108 7.19 4.04 0.45
C GLN A 108 7.91 4.84 1.54
N LEU A 109 8.71 4.15 2.37
CA LEU A 109 9.39 4.74 3.52
C LEU A 109 10.61 5.59 3.16
N HIS A 110 11.12 5.48 1.94
CA HIS A 110 12.19 6.34 1.43
C HIS A 110 11.69 7.75 1.07
N LEU A 111 10.39 7.94 0.92
CA LEU A 111 9.76 9.23 0.75
C LEU A 111 9.44 9.86 2.12
N SER A 112 9.64 11.15 2.25
CA SER A 112 9.19 11.91 3.42
C SER A 112 7.67 11.94 3.51
N ASP A 113 7.13 12.29 4.68
CA ASP A 113 5.68 12.45 4.88
C ASP A 113 5.09 13.48 3.92
N GLY A 114 5.79 14.59 3.69
CA GLY A 114 5.38 15.64 2.75
C GLY A 114 5.29 15.12 1.31
N GLU A 115 6.24 14.31 0.89
CA GLU A 115 6.25 13.69 -0.44
C GLU A 115 5.13 12.68 -0.60
N ARG A 116 4.89 11.83 0.40
CA ARG A 116 3.77 10.89 0.37
C ARG A 116 2.42 11.60 0.31
N ARG A 117 2.26 12.73 1.02
CA ARG A 117 1.05 13.57 0.94
C ARG A 117 0.91 14.23 -0.42
N ALA A 118 2.00 14.74 -1.00
CA ALA A 118 1.98 15.30 -2.36
C ALA A 118 1.56 14.25 -3.40
N VAL A 119 2.03 13.01 -3.28
CA VAL A 119 1.57 11.91 -4.14
C VAL A 119 0.09 11.61 -3.89
N ALA A 120 -0.36 11.57 -2.62
CA ALA A 120 -1.77 11.31 -2.31
C ALA A 120 -2.69 12.36 -2.95
N GLU A 121 -2.30 13.65 -2.95
CA GLU A 121 -3.01 14.70 -3.66
C GLU A 121 -3.01 14.49 -5.16
N TYR A 122 -1.87 14.15 -5.73
CA TYR A 122 -1.76 13.90 -7.17
C TYR A 122 -2.64 12.73 -7.62
N LEU A 123 -2.72 11.64 -6.83
CA LEU A 123 -3.57 10.50 -7.18
C LEU A 123 -5.04 10.86 -7.36
N LYS A 124 -5.53 11.89 -6.66
CA LYS A 124 -6.91 12.37 -6.80
C LYS A 124 -7.18 12.98 -8.16
N THR A 125 -6.15 13.49 -8.84
CA THR A 125 -6.30 14.10 -10.18
C THR A 125 -6.66 13.09 -11.27
N PHE A 126 -6.43 11.80 -11.04
CA PHE A 126 -6.75 10.77 -12.03
C PHE A 126 -8.25 10.47 -12.15
N SER A 127 -9.08 10.82 -11.17
CA SER A 127 -10.51 10.51 -11.21
C SER A 127 -11.37 11.75 -11.10
N GLU A 128 -12.33 11.88 -12.03
CA GLU A 128 -13.34 12.95 -12.03
C GLU A 128 -14.19 12.97 -10.75
N ARG A 129 -14.32 11.82 -10.08
CA ARG A 129 -15.07 11.73 -8.82
C ARG A 129 -14.56 12.69 -7.75
N PHE A 130 -13.24 12.89 -7.66
CA PHE A 130 -12.67 13.84 -6.68
C PHE A 130 -12.98 15.30 -6.99
N LYS A 131 -13.38 15.63 -8.24
CA LYS A 131 -13.81 16.97 -8.62
C LYS A 131 -15.30 17.21 -8.31
N THR A 132 -16.10 16.15 -8.42
CA THR A 132 -17.57 16.24 -8.34
C THR A 132 -18.15 15.75 -7.03
N GLU A 133 -17.43 14.89 -6.31
CA GLU A 133 -17.87 14.29 -5.05
C GLU A 133 -16.95 14.71 -3.89
N LYS A 134 -17.52 14.69 -2.68
CA LYS A 134 -16.73 14.81 -1.44
C LYS A 134 -16.77 13.50 -0.68
N PRO A 135 -15.67 13.08 -0.04
CA PRO A 135 -15.69 11.93 0.84
C PRO A 135 -16.74 12.09 1.94
N LEU A 136 -17.46 11.04 2.22
CA LEU A 136 -18.36 11.00 3.38
C LEU A 136 -17.54 11.00 4.68
N LYS A 137 -18.19 11.30 5.80
CA LYS A 137 -17.56 11.21 7.11
C LYS A 137 -17.02 9.79 7.34
N PRO A 138 -15.82 9.65 7.97
CA PRO A 138 -15.28 8.34 8.29
C PRO A 138 -16.21 7.60 9.25
N ILE A 139 -16.20 6.27 9.16
CA ILE A 139 -16.89 5.45 10.15
C ILE A 139 -16.28 5.68 11.53
N SER A 140 -17.12 5.65 12.55
CA SER A 140 -16.63 5.61 13.92
C SER A 140 -16.05 4.23 14.22
N ILE A 141 -14.81 4.20 14.68
CA ILE A 141 -14.20 3.00 15.26
C ILE A 141 -14.21 3.21 16.76
N GLY A 142 -15.18 2.60 17.46
CA GLY A 142 -15.26 2.68 18.90
C GLY A 142 -14.02 2.10 19.60
N THR A 143 -13.97 2.23 20.91
CA THR A 143 -12.90 1.64 21.73
C THR A 143 -12.87 0.13 21.53
N LYS A 144 -11.71 -0.41 21.20
CA LYS A 144 -11.52 -1.86 21.12
C LYS A 144 -11.84 -2.50 22.48
N PRO A 145 -12.81 -3.42 22.55
CA PRO A 145 -13.08 -4.13 23.80
C PRO A 145 -11.93 -5.12 24.12
N PRO A 146 -11.77 -5.52 25.38
CA PRO A 146 -10.88 -6.63 25.72
C PRO A 146 -11.39 -7.91 25.03
N PHE A 147 -10.49 -8.61 24.37
CA PHE A 147 -10.82 -9.89 23.74
C PHE A 147 -10.78 -11.00 24.80
N ASN A 148 -11.90 -11.68 24.96
CA ASN A 148 -12.08 -12.82 25.86
C ASN A 148 -12.74 -13.98 25.12
N ALA A 149 -12.85 -15.12 25.80
CA ALA A 149 -13.43 -16.32 25.22
C ALA A 149 -14.92 -16.13 24.79
N GLU A 150 -15.69 -15.42 25.63
CA GLU A 150 -17.12 -15.17 25.33
C GLU A 150 -17.29 -14.32 24.06
N LEU A 151 -16.53 -13.24 23.93
CA LEU A 151 -16.58 -12.39 22.72
C LEU A 151 -16.11 -13.16 21.49
N THR A 152 -15.12 -14.03 21.64
CA THR A 152 -14.60 -14.86 20.54
C THR A 152 -15.62 -15.91 20.09
N VAL A 153 -16.34 -16.55 21.01
CA VAL A 153 -17.42 -17.49 20.70
C VAL A 153 -18.57 -16.78 19.99
N LEU A 154 -18.99 -15.61 20.48
CA LEU A 154 -19.98 -14.78 19.78
C LEU A 154 -19.47 -14.43 18.37
N GLY A 155 -18.21 -14.07 18.23
CA GLY A 155 -17.60 -13.74 16.95
C GLY A 155 -17.61 -14.88 15.95
N LYS A 156 -17.36 -16.10 16.40
CA LYS A 156 -17.45 -17.31 15.57
C LYS A 156 -18.89 -17.53 15.09
N ALA A 157 -19.88 -17.38 15.97
CA ALA A 157 -21.28 -17.50 15.61
C ALA A 157 -21.68 -16.44 14.58
N LYS A 158 -21.32 -15.17 14.81
CA LYS A 158 -21.62 -14.06 13.90
C LYS A 158 -20.86 -14.16 12.56
N TYR A 159 -19.66 -14.71 12.54
CA TYR A 159 -18.93 -15.00 11.31
C TYR A 159 -19.69 -15.98 10.40
N GLN A 160 -20.31 -17.00 10.96
CA GLN A 160 -21.13 -17.95 10.22
C GLN A 160 -22.46 -17.31 9.79
N GLU A 161 -23.16 -16.66 10.71
CA GLU A 161 -24.46 -16.02 10.49
C GLU A 161 -24.40 -14.93 9.40
N ALA A 162 -23.34 -14.11 9.41
CA ALA A 162 -23.11 -13.07 8.41
C ALA A 162 -22.58 -13.60 7.07
N GLY A 163 -22.44 -14.92 6.91
CA GLY A 163 -22.03 -15.55 5.66
C GLY A 163 -20.55 -15.37 5.29
N CYS A 164 -19.69 -14.95 6.21
CA CYS A 164 -18.26 -14.77 5.94
C CYS A 164 -17.59 -16.06 5.45
N GLY A 165 -18.04 -17.21 5.99
CA GLY A 165 -17.56 -18.54 5.64
C GLY A 165 -17.78 -18.95 4.18
N ALA A 166 -18.78 -18.36 3.49
CA ALA A 166 -19.03 -18.67 2.09
C ALA A 166 -17.82 -18.34 1.18
N CYS A 167 -17.12 -17.27 1.48
CA CYS A 167 -15.89 -16.87 0.78
C CYS A 167 -14.64 -17.28 1.56
N HIS A 168 -14.56 -16.91 2.85
CA HIS A 168 -13.35 -17.12 3.65
C HIS A 168 -13.18 -18.54 4.19
N GLY A 169 -14.19 -19.42 4.00
CA GLY A 169 -14.21 -20.77 4.54
C GLY A 169 -14.68 -20.84 5.99
N PRO A 170 -15.18 -21.98 6.47
CA PRO A 170 -15.71 -22.14 7.83
C PRO A 170 -14.64 -21.91 8.91
N GLU A 171 -13.38 -22.15 8.58
CA GLU A 171 -12.22 -21.96 9.46
C GLU A 171 -11.37 -20.72 9.08
N GLY A 172 -11.84 -19.90 8.14
CA GLY A 172 -11.14 -18.71 7.69
C GLY A 172 -9.93 -18.96 6.78
N LYS A 173 -9.82 -20.13 6.15
CA LYS A 173 -8.68 -20.51 5.30
C LYS A 173 -8.70 -19.89 3.90
N GLY A 174 -9.77 -19.17 3.53
CA GLY A 174 -9.96 -18.63 2.18
C GLY A 174 -10.47 -19.64 1.17
N ASP A 175 -10.98 -20.77 1.64
CA ASP A 175 -11.40 -21.95 0.90
C ASP A 175 -12.91 -22.14 0.89
N GLY A 176 -13.68 -21.07 1.09
CA GLY A 176 -15.15 -21.13 1.04
C GLY A 176 -15.68 -21.54 -0.34
N VAL A 177 -16.90 -22.05 -0.36
CA VAL A 177 -17.53 -22.59 -1.58
C VAL A 177 -17.56 -21.57 -2.74
N SER A 178 -17.69 -20.27 -2.42
CA SER A 178 -17.70 -19.19 -3.40
C SER A 178 -16.30 -18.68 -3.76
N SER A 179 -15.23 -19.18 -3.14
CA SER A 179 -13.89 -18.59 -3.26
C SER A 179 -13.32 -18.63 -4.68
N LYS A 180 -13.69 -19.65 -5.47
CA LYS A 180 -13.11 -19.93 -6.79
C LYS A 180 -13.64 -19.02 -7.90
N ASP A 181 -14.83 -18.45 -7.71
CA ASP A 181 -15.53 -17.71 -8.75
C ASP A 181 -15.50 -16.19 -8.54
N LEU A 182 -14.77 -15.73 -7.51
CA LEU A 182 -14.70 -14.32 -7.19
C LEU A 182 -13.87 -13.54 -8.20
N LYS A 183 -14.44 -12.42 -8.64
CA LYS A 183 -13.76 -11.46 -9.50
C LYS A 183 -13.90 -10.05 -8.91
N ASP A 184 -12.92 -9.20 -9.19
CA ASP A 184 -13.03 -7.77 -8.90
C ASP A 184 -13.83 -7.05 -10.01
N ASP A 185 -14.06 -5.75 -9.83
CA ASP A 185 -14.81 -4.91 -10.79
C ASP A 185 -14.18 -4.85 -12.20
N PHE A 186 -12.94 -5.31 -12.34
CA PHE A 186 -12.25 -5.40 -13.64
C PHE A 186 -12.35 -6.80 -14.26
N GLY A 187 -13.09 -7.72 -13.64
CA GLY A 187 -13.18 -9.10 -14.06
C GLY A 187 -11.95 -9.95 -13.72
N THR A 188 -11.01 -9.41 -12.97
CA THR A 188 -9.80 -10.13 -12.55
C THR A 188 -10.16 -11.14 -11.45
N PRO A 189 -9.81 -12.43 -11.60
CA PRO A 189 -9.99 -13.40 -10.53
C PRO A 189 -9.25 -12.97 -9.25
N ILE A 190 -9.91 -13.07 -8.13
CA ILE A 190 -9.36 -12.77 -6.81
C ILE A 190 -9.66 -13.89 -5.83
N LEU A 191 -8.82 -14.01 -4.80
CA LEU A 191 -9.02 -14.99 -3.74
C LEU A 191 -9.31 -14.29 -2.42
N PRO A 192 -10.22 -14.83 -1.60
CA PRO A 192 -10.41 -14.37 -0.24
C PRO A 192 -9.12 -14.53 0.56
N THR A 193 -8.86 -13.55 1.43
CA THR A 193 -7.71 -13.65 2.33
C THR A 193 -7.84 -14.86 3.25
N ASN A 194 -6.81 -15.68 3.34
CA ASN A 194 -6.68 -16.67 4.40
C ASN A 194 -6.50 -15.94 5.74
N LEU A 195 -7.52 -16.01 6.59
CA LEU A 195 -7.59 -15.29 7.87
C LEU A 195 -6.80 -15.99 8.99
N THR A 196 -6.32 -17.22 8.76
CA THR A 196 -5.47 -17.93 9.74
C THR A 196 -4.02 -17.44 9.69
N LEU A 197 -3.68 -16.62 8.70
CA LEU A 197 -2.34 -16.10 8.46
C LEU A 197 -2.29 -14.59 8.61
N LYS A 198 -1.27 -14.07 9.31
CA LYS A 198 -1.00 -12.64 9.50
C LYS A 198 0.33 -12.25 8.86
N PRO A 199 0.53 -10.96 8.51
CA PRO A 199 -0.43 -9.86 8.64
C PRO A 199 -1.53 -9.90 7.58
N PHE A 200 -2.64 -9.18 7.85
CA PHE A 200 -3.70 -8.95 6.85
C PHE A 200 -3.32 -7.84 5.86
N LYS A 201 -3.96 -7.83 4.68
CA LYS A 201 -3.71 -6.81 3.64
C LYS A 201 -3.97 -5.38 4.12
N SER A 202 -5.01 -5.18 4.93
CA SER A 202 -5.40 -3.86 5.47
C SER A 202 -4.51 -3.35 6.59
N GLY A 203 -3.75 -4.22 7.23
CA GLY A 203 -2.90 -3.91 8.37
C GLY A 203 -2.90 -5.03 9.42
N PRO A 204 -2.00 -4.97 10.41
CA PRO A 204 -1.85 -6.01 11.42
C PRO A 204 -2.83 -5.87 12.59
N ASP A 205 -3.44 -4.69 12.75
CA ASP A 205 -4.15 -4.33 13.96
C ASP A 205 -5.63 -4.74 13.93
N ALA A 206 -6.20 -5.03 15.06
CA ALA A 206 -7.62 -5.35 15.19
C ALA A 206 -8.53 -4.22 14.66
N GLN A 207 -8.10 -2.97 14.80
CA GLN A 207 -8.81 -1.80 14.24
C GLN A 207 -8.78 -1.78 12.71
N ASP A 208 -7.71 -2.27 12.06
CA ASP A 208 -7.65 -2.37 10.59
C ASP A 208 -8.64 -3.43 10.09
N VAL A 209 -8.74 -4.56 10.81
CA VAL A 209 -9.73 -5.61 10.51
C VAL A 209 -11.16 -5.09 10.74
N TYR A 210 -11.40 -4.39 11.85
CA TYR A 210 -12.70 -3.77 12.15
C TYR A 210 -13.12 -2.80 11.05
N ARG A 211 -12.19 -1.93 10.63
CA ARG A 211 -12.42 -0.97 9.54
C ARG A 211 -12.80 -1.71 8.25
N THR A 212 -12.05 -2.76 7.90
CA THR A 212 -12.30 -3.54 6.68
C THR A 212 -13.68 -4.20 6.69
N ILE A 213 -14.08 -4.81 7.81
CA ILE A 213 -15.42 -5.39 7.95
C ILE A 213 -16.49 -4.31 7.85
N SER A 214 -16.27 -3.18 8.51
CA SER A 214 -17.26 -2.10 8.55
C SER A 214 -17.44 -1.38 7.22
N THR A 215 -16.37 -1.19 6.44
CA THR A 215 -16.43 -0.45 5.16
C THR A 215 -16.57 -1.35 3.95
N GLY A 216 -16.25 -2.64 4.07
CA GLY A 216 -16.03 -3.50 2.93
C GLY A 216 -14.81 -3.08 2.10
N LEU A 217 -14.62 -3.73 0.96
CA LEU A 217 -13.52 -3.46 0.04
C LEU A 217 -14.08 -3.07 -1.33
N ASN A 218 -14.16 -1.78 -1.63
CA ASN A 218 -14.66 -1.28 -2.91
C ASN A 218 -13.94 -1.94 -4.08
N GLY A 219 -14.68 -2.30 -5.10
CA GLY A 219 -14.17 -2.99 -6.28
C GLY A 219 -13.89 -4.47 -6.04
N THR A 220 -14.47 -5.06 -4.98
CA THR A 220 -14.41 -6.50 -4.73
C THR A 220 -15.75 -7.01 -4.19
N PRO A 221 -16.03 -8.33 -4.22
CA PRO A 221 -17.22 -8.91 -3.62
C PRO A 221 -17.29 -8.82 -2.08
N MET A 222 -16.27 -8.33 -1.37
CA MET A 222 -16.31 -8.15 0.08
C MET A 222 -17.24 -6.99 0.46
N PRO A 223 -18.46 -7.23 0.95
CA PRO A 223 -19.42 -6.17 1.25
C PRO A 223 -19.06 -5.42 2.54
N SER A 224 -19.74 -4.29 2.75
CA SER A 224 -19.74 -3.57 4.03
C SER A 224 -20.72 -4.21 4.99
N TYR A 225 -20.30 -4.42 6.23
CA TYR A 225 -21.16 -4.84 7.33
C TYR A 225 -21.45 -3.70 8.33
N GLY A 226 -21.13 -2.47 7.95
CA GLY A 226 -21.31 -1.31 8.83
C GLY A 226 -22.74 -1.08 9.28
N ASN A 227 -23.71 -1.34 8.41
CA ASN A 227 -25.14 -1.20 8.70
C ASN A 227 -25.83 -2.53 9.05
N ALA A 228 -25.22 -3.66 8.66
CA ALA A 228 -25.83 -4.99 8.88
C ALA A 228 -25.51 -5.57 10.26
N LEU A 229 -24.40 -5.14 10.87
CA LEU A 229 -23.95 -5.63 12.17
C LEU A 229 -23.77 -4.47 13.13
N THR A 230 -24.09 -4.70 14.39
CA THR A 230 -23.80 -3.76 15.48
C THR A 230 -22.29 -3.66 15.76
N ASP A 231 -21.87 -2.62 16.43
CA ASP A 231 -20.47 -2.45 16.87
C ASP A 231 -19.97 -3.67 17.64
N LYS A 232 -20.78 -4.17 18.59
CA LYS A 232 -20.42 -5.35 19.40
C LYS A 232 -20.20 -6.57 18.52
N GLU A 233 -21.07 -6.83 17.55
CA GLU A 233 -20.95 -7.97 16.63
C GLU A 233 -19.74 -7.87 15.73
N ARG A 234 -19.44 -6.69 15.18
CA ARG A 234 -18.21 -6.45 14.40
C ARG A 234 -16.96 -6.70 15.23
N TRP A 235 -16.90 -6.18 16.47
CA TRP A 235 -15.79 -6.44 17.36
C TRP A 235 -15.68 -7.90 17.77
N ALA A 236 -16.80 -8.59 17.91
CA ALA A 236 -16.82 -10.03 18.16
C ALA A 236 -16.22 -10.81 16.99
N ILE A 237 -16.62 -10.49 15.74
CA ILE A 237 -16.01 -11.10 14.54
C ILE A 237 -14.52 -10.79 14.48
N VAL A 238 -14.10 -9.56 14.80
CA VAL A 238 -12.67 -9.22 14.87
C VAL A 238 -11.95 -10.06 15.91
N SER A 239 -12.54 -10.24 17.11
CA SER A 239 -11.96 -11.11 18.15
C SER A 239 -11.75 -12.54 17.63
N TYR A 240 -12.76 -13.11 16.96
CA TYR A 240 -12.64 -14.42 16.36
C TYR A 240 -11.56 -14.47 15.27
N VAL A 241 -11.56 -13.53 14.33
CA VAL A 241 -10.54 -13.47 13.26
C VAL A 241 -9.13 -13.36 13.84
N MET A 242 -8.94 -12.50 14.84
CA MET A 242 -7.64 -12.37 15.53
C MET A 242 -7.23 -13.64 16.28
N SER A 243 -8.17 -14.40 16.81
CA SER A 243 -7.90 -15.66 17.51
C SER A 243 -7.45 -16.79 16.59
N ILE A 244 -7.96 -16.84 15.36
CA ILE A 244 -7.56 -17.85 14.37
C ILE A 244 -6.29 -17.48 13.59
N ALA A 245 -5.90 -16.21 13.60
CA ALA A 245 -4.69 -15.70 12.93
C ALA A 245 -3.42 -16.04 13.74
N THR A 246 -3.14 -17.31 13.88
CA THR A 246 -2.08 -17.83 14.77
C THR A 246 -0.73 -18.01 14.08
N ARG A 247 -0.71 -18.05 12.76
CA ARG A 247 0.49 -18.31 11.97
C ARG A 247 0.94 -17.07 11.21
N ASP A 248 2.25 -16.86 11.18
CA ASP A 248 2.82 -15.87 10.28
C ASP A 248 2.83 -16.40 8.83
N ARG A 249 2.63 -15.52 7.88
CA ARG A 249 2.82 -15.86 6.48
C ARG A 249 4.30 -16.17 6.23
N PRO A 250 4.62 -17.15 5.39
CA PRO A 250 5.99 -17.41 5.00
C PRO A 250 6.65 -16.13 4.47
N ARG A 251 7.84 -15.81 4.95
CA ARG A 251 8.62 -14.69 4.45
C ARG A 251 9.51 -15.18 3.32
N GLY A 252 9.48 -14.49 2.19
CA GLY A 252 10.43 -14.74 1.12
C GLY A 252 11.81 -14.20 1.43
N MET A 253 12.77 -14.52 0.57
CA MET A 253 14.19 -14.18 0.72
C MET A 253 14.46 -12.67 0.81
N MET A 254 13.52 -11.81 0.40
CA MET A 254 13.60 -10.34 0.48
C MET A 254 12.68 -9.72 1.54
N GLY A 255 12.22 -10.47 2.52
CA GLY A 255 11.34 -9.97 3.59
C GLY A 255 9.90 -9.72 3.15
N LEU A 256 9.57 -10.01 1.90
CA LEU A 256 8.19 -9.94 1.39
C LEU A 256 7.39 -11.11 1.94
N VAL A 257 6.14 -10.83 2.27
CA VAL A 257 5.28 -11.77 2.99
C VAL A 257 4.11 -12.17 2.09
N GLY A 258 3.92 -13.44 1.90
CA GLY A 258 2.68 -13.98 1.35
C GLY A 258 2.79 -14.59 -0.05
N GLU A 259 1.64 -14.73 -0.70
CA GLU A 259 1.45 -15.43 -1.97
C GLU A 259 2.20 -14.82 -3.16
N GLU A 260 2.64 -13.56 -3.05
CA GLU A 260 3.41 -12.84 -4.08
C GLU A 260 4.85 -13.33 -4.24
N ILE A 261 5.36 -14.13 -3.31
CA ILE A 261 6.74 -14.63 -3.37
C ILE A 261 6.96 -15.52 -4.60
N ASP A 262 5.98 -16.34 -4.95
CA ASP A 262 6.10 -17.22 -6.12
C ASP A 262 6.06 -16.40 -7.43
N GLY A 263 5.22 -15.35 -7.50
CA GLY A 263 5.21 -14.41 -8.61
C GLY A 263 6.54 -13.66 -8.74
N MET A 264 7.09 -13.18 -7.62
CA MET A 264 8.35 -12.44 -7.62
C MET A 264 9.56 -13.31 -7.94
N ARG A 265 9.57 -14.59 -7.56
CA ARG A 265 10.61 -15.53 -8.00
C ARG A 265 10.62 -15.71 -9.51
N VAL A 266 9.45 -15.83 -10.11
CA VAL A 266 9.32 -15.93 -11.58
C VAL A 266 9.81 -14.65 -12.24
N ASP A 267 9.43 -13.49 -11.70
CA ASP A 267 9.82 -12.18 -12.23
C ASP A 267 11.33 -11.92 -12.08
N MET A 268 11.92 -12.31 -10.96
CA MET A 268 13.36 -12.18 -10.73
C MET A 268 14.16 -13.12 -11.64
N GLN A 269 13.67 -14.33 -11.89
CA GLN A 269 14.28 -15.23 -12.86
C GLN A 269 14.14 -14.70 -14.28
N ALA A 270 12.99 -14.14 -14.65
CA ALA A 270 12.78 -13.52 -15.95
C ALA A 270 13.62 -12.23 -16.11
N ALA A 271 13.75 -11.41 -15.06
CA ALA A 271 14.61 -10.23 -15.07
C ALA A 271 16.09 -10.59 -15.18
N MET A 272 16.55 -11.64 -14.49
CA MET A 272 17.91 -12.15 -14.63
C MET A 272 18.15 -12.76 -16.02
N ALA A 273 17.19 -13.47 -16.57
CA ALA A 273 17.29 -14.02 -17.93
C ALA A 273 17.29 -12.91 -19.01
N GLY A 274 16.50 -11.86 -18.81
CA GLY A 274 16.43 -10.71 -19.72
C GLY A 274 17.69 -9.85 -19.72
N THR A 275 18.36 -9.70 -18.58
CA THR A 275 19.63 -8.97 -18.47
C THR A 275 20.82 -9.74 -19.04
N MET A 276 20.76 -11.07 -19.11
CA MET A 276 21.78 -11.86 -19.80
C MET A 276 21.58 -11.95 -21.30
N GLY A 277 20.38 -11.66 -21.83
CA GLY A 277 20.08 -11.65 -23.26
C GLY A 277 20.47 -10.37 -24.02
N GLY A 278 20.89 -9.31 -23.32
CA GLY A 278 21.12 -7.96 -23.90
C GLY A 278 22.57 -7.58 -24.16
N ARG A 279 23.54 -8.47 -24.04
CA ARG A 279 24.93 -8.22 -24.50
C ARG A 279 25.34 -9.26 -25.51
N GLY A 280 24.97 -8.99 -26.75
CA GLY A 280 25.49 -9.67 -27.89
C GLY A 280 26.97 -9.36 -28.12
N MET A 281 27.68 -10.38 -28.53
CA MET A 281 28.93 -10.39 -29.27
C MET A 281 30.20 -9.90 -28.56
N MET A 282 30.92 -10.88 -28.03
CA MET A 282 32.32 -11.04 -28.49
C MET A 282 32.68 -12.52 -28.48
N ARG A 283 32.74 -13.11 -29.66
CA ARG A 283 33.42 -14.39 -29.95
C ARG A 283 34.91 -14.22 -29.71
N ARG A 284 35.47 -15.03 -28.83
CA ARG A 284 36.82 -15.65 -28.90
C ARG A 284 36.86 -16.72 -27.82
N GLY A 285 36.85 -17.98 -28.16
CA GLY A 285 38.02 -18.83 -28.35
C GLY A 285 38.44 -19.40 -26.99
N GLY A 286 38.40 -20.73 -26.86
CA GLY A 286 39.22 -21.41 -25.87
C GLY A 286 38.43 -22.19 -24.82
N GLY A 287 38.37 -23.48 -25.05
CA GLY A 287 37.84 -24.53 -24.26
C GLY A 287 38.52 -24.76 -22.89
N MET A 288 38.05 -25.81 -22.23
CA MET A 288 38.54 -26.42 -20.99
C MET A 288 38.11 -25.67 -19.71
N MET A 289 37.07 -26.23 -19.12
CA MET A 289 36.99 -26.61 -17.70
C MET A 289 35.56 -27.04 -17.34
N ASP A 290 35.20 -28.17 -17.87
CA ASP A 290 34.04 -28.92 -17.37
C ASP A 290 34.54 -30.28 -16.89
N ARG A 291 35.05 -30.28 -15.68
CA ARG A 291 35.36 -31.47 -14.83
C ARG A 291 35.97 -30.96 -13.52
N ASN A 292 35.16 -30.86 -12.46
CA ASN A 292 35.61 -30.94 -11.06
C ASN A 292 34.59 -30.32 -10.07
N MET A 293 33.29 -30.54 -10.25
CA MET A 293 32.34 -30.21 -9.17
C MET A 293 31.67 -31.45 -8.55
N ASP A 294 31.67 -32.58 -9.25
CA ASP A 294 31.10 -33.84 -8.72
C ASP A 294 32.06 -34.63 -7.82
N ASP A 295 33.36 -34.39 -7.88
CA ASP A 295 34.34 -35.08 -7.05
C ASP A 295 34.57 -34.45 -5.66
N MET A 296 34.13 -33.21 -5.45
CA MET A 296 34.25 -32.57 -4.13
C MET A 296 33.14 -32.93 -3.14
N MET A 297 32.01 -33.44 -3.61
CA MET A 297 30.94 -33.89 -2.71
C MET A 297 31.05 -35.34 -2.21
N LYS A 298 31.84 -36.15 -2.83
CA LYS A 298 32.02 -37.56 -2.42
C LYS A 298 33.06 -37.78 -1.31
N ASN A 299 33.86 -36.77 -0.98
CA ASN A 299 34.93 -36.92 0.01
C ASN A 299 34.64 -36.33 1.40
N ARG A 300 33.38 -35.99 1.71
CA ARG A 300 32.97 -35.42 3.02
C ARG A 300 32.01 -36.27 3.84
N MET A 301 31.72 -37.50 3.40
CA MET A 301 30.94 -38.46 4.18
C MET A 301 31.69 -39.77 4.37
N GLY A 302 32.85 -39.68 4.97
CA GLY A 302 33.61 -40.86 5.33
C GLY A 302 34.79 -40.51 6.24
N ARG A 303 34.43 -40.09 7.48
CA ARG A 303 35.23 -40.32 8.71
C ARG A 303 34.39 -39.87 9.90
#